data_ca660bd98477f3779551a7c90d55436d
#
_entry.id   ca660bd98477f3779551a7c90d55436d
#
_cell.length_a   1.000
_cell.length_b   1.000
_cell.length_c   1.000
_cell.angle_alpha   90.00
_cell.angle_beta   90.00
_cell.angle_gamma   90.00
#
_symmetry.space_group_name_H-M   'P 1'
#
loop_
_entity.id
_entity.type
_entity.pdbx_description
1 polymer ?
#
loop_
_entity_poly.entity_id
_entity_poly.type
_entity_poly.pdbx_seq_one_letter_code
_entity_poly.pdbx_strand_id
1 'polypeptide(L)'
;MQAIGTWRGGFRTDLQDGRTHTVTVDLPRDEGGESAGTTALELSVLALAGCITTIFALVARRRRLTYTAMSIGLEAERPEGAPTITAVRGTFRLRTEAKDEDVATALRLTVRSCPVGVLFEKAGIPVDVTPVIERAATGAVAALR
;
A
#
# COMPACT_ATOMS: atom_id res chain seq x y z
N MET A 1 -2.43 -5.52 19.56
CA MET A 1 -3.28 -5.26 18.38
C MET A 1 -4.58 -6.04 18.57
N GLN A 2 -5.70 -5.46 18.22
CA GLN A 2 -7.04 -6.06 18.36
C GLN A 2 -7.80 -5.89 17.07
N ALA A 3 -8.63 -6.84 16.70
CA ALA A 3 -9.58 -6.73 15.60
C ALA A 3 -10.92 -7.32 16.06
N ILE A 4 -12.00 -6.62 15.77
CA ILE A 4 -13.37 -7.01 16.09
C ILE A 4 -14.14 -6.98 14.78
N GLY A 5 -14.70 -8.12 14.36
CA GLY A 5 -15.58 -8.22 13.20
C GLY A 5 -17.04 -8.34 13.65
N THR A 6 -17.90 -7.46 13.14
CA THR A 6 -19.34 -7.49 13.40
C THR A 6 -20.09 -7.73 12.09
N TRP A 7 -20.68 -8.90 11.93
CA TRP A 7 -21.51 -9.24 10.78
C TRP A 7 -22.77 -8.36 10.71
N ARG A 8 -23.10 -7.89 9.50
CA ARG A 8 -24.20 -6.96 9.23
C ARG A 8 -25.29 -7.53 8.33
N GLY A 9 -25.18 -8.78 7.96
CA GLY A 9 -26.09 -9.45 7.02
C GLY A 9 -25.38 -9.77 5.70
N GLY A 10 -25.89 -10.77 4.97
CA GLY A 10 -25.26 -11.21 3.73
C GLY A 10 -23.78 -11.54 3.92
N PHE A 11 -22.92 -10.91 3.14
CA PHE A 11 -21.44 -11.03 3.21
C PHE A 11 -20.76 -9.82 3.89
N ARG A 12 -21.56 -8.84 4.34
CA ARG A 12 -21.05 -7.60 4.91
C ARG A 12 -20.62 -7.76 6.36
N THR A 13 -19.42 -7.27 6.66
CA THR A 13 -18.88 -7.22 8.02
C THR A 13 -18.20 -5.87 8.27
N ASP A 14 -18.48 -5.25 9.41
CA ASP A 14 -17.75 -4.09 9.88
C ASP A 14 -16.60 -4.56 10.77
N LEU A 15 -15.39 -4.09 10.45
CA LEU A 15 -14.16 -4.38 11.16
C LEU A 15 -13.74 -3.16 11.99
N GLN A 16 -13.37 -3.38 13.24
CA GLN A 16 -12.91 -2.33 14.15
C GLN A 16 -11.56 -2.70 14.78
N ASP A 17 -10.73 -1.70 15.03
CA ASP A 17 -9.42 -1.88 15.65
C ASP A 17 -9.44 -1.82 17.19
N GLY A 18 -10.64 -1.78 17.80
CA GLY A 18 -10.84 -1.59 19.24
C GLY A 18 -10.64 -0.14 19.70
N ARG A 19 -10.49 0.80 18.78
CA ARG A 19 -10.42 2.25 19.02
C ARG A 19 -11.57 2.95 18.34
N THR A 20 -11.31 3.76 17.32
CA THR A 20 -12.31 4.58 16.63
C THR A 20 -12.41 4.31 15.13
N HIS A 21 -11.55 3.44 14.60
CA HIS A 21 -11.48 3.20 13.16
C HIS A 21 -12.37 2.00 12.79
N THR A 22 -13.16 2.18 11.74
CA THR A 22 -14.01 1.15 11.18
C THR A 22 -13.73 1.02 9.68
N VAL A 23 -13.68 -0.22 9.22
CA VAL A 23 -13.58 -0.57 7.78
C VAL A 23 -14.66 -1.59 7.50
N THR A 24 -15.46 -1.38 6.45
CA THR A 24 -16.43 -2.35 5.98
C THR A 24 -15.82 -3.26 4.93
N VAL A 25 -16.03 -4.56 5.05
CA VAL A 25 -15.72 -5.56 4.01
C VAL A 25 -17.01 -6.19 3.52
N ASP A 26 -17.03 -6.50 2.22
CA ASP A 26 -18.16 -7.14 1.55
C ASP A 26 -17.66 -7.85 0.29
N LEU A 27 -18.50 -8.71 -0.31
CA LEU A 27 -18.23 -9.24 -1.63
C LEU A 27 -18.74 -8.31 -2.74
N PRO A 28 -18.16 -8.38 -3.96
CA PRO A 28 -18.70 -7.76 -5.15
C PRO A 28 -20.10 -8.28 -5.47
N ARG A 29 -20.89 -7.51 -6.23
CA ARG A 29 -22.26 -7.88 -6.59
C ARG A 29 -22.35 -9.13 -7.45
N ASP A 30 -21.38 -9.34 -8.35
CA ASP A 30 -21.27 -10.54 -9.19
C ASP A 30 -20.89 -11.80 -8.38
N GLU A 31 -20.37 -11.64 -7.17
CA GLU A 31 -20.13 -12.71 -6.20
C GLU A 31 -21.25 -12.82 -5.13
N GLY A 32 -22.36 -12.09 -5.32
CA GLY A 32 -23.55 -12.14 -4.44
C GLY A 32 -23.55 -11.15 -3.28
N GLY A 33 -22.55 -10.28 -3.19
CA GLY A 33 -22.48 -9.19 -2.21
C GLY A 33 -23.25 -7.94 -2.66
N GLU A 34 -23.09 -6.85 -1.91
CA GLU A 34 -23.66 -5.54 -2.20
C GLU A 34 -22.61 -4.52 -2.67
N SER A 35 -21.33 -4.89 -2.70
CA SER A 35 -20.20 -3.99 -2.92
C SER A 35 -20.18 -2.81 -1.93
N ALA A 36 -20.57 -3.05 -0.69
CA ALA A 36 -20.59 -2.03 0.34
C ALA A 36 -19.21 -1.69 0.93
N GLY A 37 -18.20 -2.46 0.58
CA GLY A 37 -16.83 -2.28 0.97
C GLY A 37 -15.88 -3.06 0.07
N THR A 38 -14.58 -3.02 0.39
CA THR A 38 -13.57 -3.87 -0.25
C THR A 38 -13.70 -5.31 0.24
N THR A 39 -13.22 -6.29 -0.51
CA THR A 39 -13.12 -7.65 0.02
C THR A 39 -12.05 -7.74 1.11
N ALA A 40 -12.14 -8.73 1.98
CA ALA A 40 -11.12 -8.94 3.02
C ALA A 40 -9.74 -9.23 2.43
N LEU A 41 -9.68 -9.87 1.26
CA LEU A 41 -8.43 -10.15 0.57
C LEU A 41 -7.80 -8.88 -0.02
N GLU A 42 -8.60 -8.02 -0.65
CA GLU A 42 -8.16 -6.70 -1.13
C GLU A 42 -7.69 -5.82 0.03
N LEU A 43 -8.35 -5.90 1.20
CA LEU A 43 -7.93 -5.17 2.39
C LEU A 43 -6.50 -5.53 2.81
N SER A 44 -6.05 -6.76 2.58
CA SER A 44 -4.67 -7.16 2.85
C SER A 44 -3.67 -6.41 1.94
N VAL A 45 -4.03 -6.16 0.68
CA VAL A 45 -3.22 -5.40 -0.27
C VAL A 45 -3.23 -3.91 0.06
N LEU A 46 -4.39 -3.37 0.47
CA LEU A 46 -4.50 -2.00 0.98
C LEU A 46 -3.63 -1.80 2.24
N ALA A 47 -3.65 -2.77 3.16
CA ALA A 47 -2.79 -2.75 4.34
C ALA A 47 -1.30 -2.78 3.97
N LEU A 48 -0.91 -3.56 2.96
CA LEU A 48 0.46 -3.60 2.45
C LEU A 48 0.87 -2.24 1.87
N ALA A 49 0.03 -1.61 1.04
CA ALA A 49 0.28 -0.29 0.48
C ALA A 49 0.46 0.77 1.57
N GLY A 50 -0.46 0.82 2.54
CA GLY A 50 -0.37 1.72 3.69
C GLY A 50 0.87 1.47 4.55
N CYS A 51 1.26 0.21 4.74
CA CYS A 51 2.47 -0.14 5.49
C CYS A 51 3.73 0.34 4.76
N ILE A 52 3.86 0.08 3.45
CA ILE A 52 5.03 0.51 2.67
C ILE A 52 5.18 2.04 2.73
N THR A 53 4.13 2.82 2.53
CA THR A 53 4.20 4.29 2.59
C THR A 53 4.62 4.79 3.97
N THR A 54 4.06 4.21 5.04
CA THR A 54 4.39 4.59 6.42
C THR A 54 5.85 4.25 6.75
N ILE A 55 6.31 3.05 6.41
CA ILE A 55 7.70 2.63 6.67
C ILE A 55 8.67 3.42 5.81
N PHE A 56 8.30 3.75 4.54
CA PHE A 56 9.13 4.63 3.71
C PHE A 56 9.31 6.00 4.37
N ALA A 57 8.27 6.61 4.90
CA ALA A 57 8.37 7.89 5.60
C ALA A 57 9.32 7.81 6.80
N LEU A 58 9.31 6.70 7.56
CA LEU A 58 10.24 6.48 8.66
C LEU A 58 11.69 6.30 8.17
N VAL A 59 11.91 5.52 7.11
CA VAL A 59 13.22 5.31 6.51
C VAL A 59 13.77 6.62 5.93
N ALA A 60 12.96 7.35 5.17
CA ALA A 60 13.32 8.64 4.58
C ALA A 60 13.75 9.64 5.65
N ARG A 61 12.99 9.75 6.75
CA ARG A 61 13.34 10.60 7.88
C ARG A 61 14.70 10.23 8.49
N ARG A 62 14.96 8.95 8.72
CA ARG A 62 16.24 8.48 9.28
C ARG A 62 17.42 8.73 8.33
N ARG A 63 17.19 8.66 7.03
CA ARG A 63 18.19 8.88 6.00
C ARG A 63 18.29 10.34 5.55
N ARG A 64 17.48 11.24 6.13
CA ARG A 64 17.37 12.66 5.74
C ARG A 64 17.05 12.85 4.25
N LEU A 65 16.28 11.92 3.69
CA LEU A 65 15.79 12.00 2.31
C LEU A 65 14.54 12.87 2.31
N THR A 66 14.60 13.99 1.55
CA THR A 66 13.48 14.93 1.42
C THR A 66 12.61 14.56 0.22
N TYR A 67 11.32 14.72 0.35
CA TYR A 67 10.34 14.52 -0.72
C TYR A 67 9.14 15.44 -0.50
N THR A 68 8.40 15.73 -1.57
CA THR A 68 7.20 16.60 -1.53
C THR A 68 5.91 15.85 -1.76
N ALA A 69 5.97 14.69 -2.41
CA ALA A 69 4.81 13.82 -2.62
C ALA A 69 5.28 12.36 -2.73
N MET A 70 4.42 11.44 -2.30
CA MET A 70 4.58 10.00 -2.56
C MET A 70 3.23 9.35 -2.76
N SER A 71 3.21 8.32 -3.58
CA SER A 71 2.08 7.42 -3.76
C SER A 71 2.56 6.02 -4.12
N ILE A 72 1.71 5.04 -3.91
CA ILE A 72 1.96 3.66 -4.32
C ILE A 72 0.71 3.08 -4.97
N GLY A 73 0.88 2.39 -6.09
CA GLY A 73 -0.12 1.53 -6.67
C GLY A 73 0.38 0.09 -6.59
N LEU A 74 -0.44 -0.81 -6.07
CA LEU A 74 -0.16 -2.24 -6.00
C LEU A 74 -1.23 -3.01 -6.76
N GLU A 75 -0.82 -4.01 -7.50
CA GLU A 75 -1.66 -4.99 -8.17
C GLU A 75 -1.33 -6.37 -7.64
N ALA A 76 -2.34 -7.09 -7.20
CA ALA A 76 -2.21 -8.44 -6.69
C ALA A 76 -2.74 -9.43 -7.72
N GLU A 77 -1.97 -10.49 -7.97
CA GLU A 77 -2.36 -11.58 -8.86
C GLU A 77 -3.03 -12.68 -8.03
N ARG A 78 -4.20 -13.10 -8.48
CA ARG A 78 -4.91 -14.28 -7.99
C ARG A 78 -5.48 -15.04 -9.19
N PRO A 79 -4.71 -15.96 -9.79
CA PRO A 79 -5.20 -16.79 -10.88
C PRO A 79 -6.46 -17.57 -10.49
N GLU A 80 -7.28 -17.90 -11.48
CA GLU A 80 -8.45 -18.75 -11.28
C GLU A 80 -8.08 -20.06 -10.58
N GLY A 81 -8.84 -20.44 -9.56
CA GLY A 81 -8.57 -21.62 -8.73
C GLY A 81 -7.49 -21.43 -7.67
N ALA A 82 -6.77 -20.31 -7.64
CA ALA A 82 -5.82 -20.04 -6.57
C ALA A 82 -6.55 -19.73 -5.25
N PRO A 83 -6.14 -20.33 -4.13
CA PRO A 83 -6.80 -20.11 -2.85
C PRO A 83 -6.55 -18.70 -2.28
N THR A 84 -5.48 -18.05 -2.72
CA THR A 84 -5.07 -16.72 -2.25
C THR A 84 -4.25 -15.99 -3.32
N ILE A 85 -3.76 -14.80 -3.00
CA ILE A 85 -2.83 -14.01 -3.81
C ILE A 85 -1.55 -14.83 -4.04
N THR A 86 -1.01 -14.77 -5.25
CA THR A 86 0.21 -15.48 -5.66
C THR A 86 1.40 -14.55 -5.89
N ALA A 87 1.15 -13.28 -6.22
CA ALA A 87 2.18 -12.25 -6.37
C ALA A 87 1.58 -10.87 -6.17
N VAL A 88 2.41 -9.91 -5.78
CA VAL A 88 2.06 -8.49 -5.75
C VAL A 88 3.13 -7.70 -6.48
N ARG A 89 2.71 -6.86 -7.43
CA ARG A 89 3.60 -5.93 -8.13
C ARG A 89 3.10 -4.52 -7.97
N GLY A 90 3.99 -3.55 -8.05
CA GLY A 90 3.55 -2.17 -7.95
C GLY A 90 4.60 -1.14 -8.30
N THR A 91 4.12 0.09 -8.28
CA THR A 91 4.91 1.29 -8.57
C THR A 91 4.84 2.24 -7.39
N PHE A 92 6.00 2.61 -6.88
CA PHE A 92 6.15 3.62 -5.84
C PHE A 92 6.61 4.93 -6.48
N ARG A 93 5.73 5.93 -6.53
CA ARG A 93 6.01 7.26 -7.10
C ARG A 93 6.47 8.19 -6.01
N LEU A 94 7.58 8.88 -6.26
CA LEU A 94 8.17 9.82 -5.31
C LEU A 94 8.60 11.10 -6.02
N ARG A 95 8.09 12.24 -5.56
CA ARG A 95 8.58 13.54 -6.01
C ARG A 95 9.66 14.04 -5.08
N THR A 96 10.90 14.08 -5.59
CA THR A 96 12.09 14.41 -4.80
C THR A 96 13.25 14.87 -5.69
N GLU A 97 14.15 15.65 -5.10
CA GLU A 97 15.46 16.00 -5.71
C GLU A 97 16.59 15.09 -5.22
N ALA A 98 16.30 14.10 -4.37
CA ALA A 98 17.28 13.12 -3.93
C ALA A 98 17.79 12.28 -5.11
N LYS A 99 19.00 11.72 -4.98
CA LYS A 99 19.57 10.84 -6.00
C LYS A 99 18.78 9.55 -6.13
N ASP A 100 18.67 9.04 -7.35
CA ASP A 100 17.93 7.80 -7.65
C ASP A 100 18.43 6.62 -6.82
N GLU A 101 19.75 6.52 -6.60
CA GLU A 101 20.36 5.48 -5.78
C GLU A 101 19.91 5.54 -4.30
N ASP A 102 19.75 6.75 -3.75
CA ASP A 102 19.29 6.96 -2.39
C ASP A 102 17.83 6.56 -2.25
N VAL A 103 16.99 6.91 -3.23
CA VAL A 103 15.58 6.51 -3.29
C VAL A 103 15.45 5.00 -3.42
N ALA A 104 16.18 4.38 -4.35
CA ALA A 104 16.16 2.92 -4.54
C ALA A 104 16.61 2.19 -3.27
N THR A 105 17.64 2.70 -2.60
CA THR A 105 18.12 2.13 -1.34
C THR A 105 17.09 2.28 -0.22
N ALA A 106 16.45 3.46 -0.12
CA ALA A 106 15.40 3.71 0.88
C ALA A 106 14.20 2.78 0.65
N LEU A 107 13.75 2.62 -0.60
CA LEU A 107 12.63 1.74 -0.93
C LEU A 107 12.96 0.27 -0.64
N ARG A 108 14.14 -0.20 -1.01
CA ARG A 108 14.56 -1.58 -0.70
C ARG A 108 14.58 -1.85 0.81
N LEU A 109 15.09 -0.92 1.61
CA LEU A 109 15.05 -1.02 3.07
C LEU A 109 13.61 -1.02 3.60
N THR A 110 12.74 -0.21 3.00
CA THR A 110 11.33 -0.12 3.34
C THR A 110 10.63 -1.46 3.14
N VAL A 111 10.72 -2.05 1.95
CA VAL A 111 10.06 -3.32 1.63
C VAL A 111 10.53 -4.43 2.57
N ARG A 112 11.84 -4.52 2.82
CA ARG A 112 12.43 -5.53 3.72
C ARG A 112 12.04 -5.36 5.20
N SER A 113 11.73 -4.15 5.65
CA SER A 113 11.37 -3.86 7.04
C SER A 113 9.88 -3.60 7.26
N CYS A 114 9.07 -3.65 6.20
CA CYS A 114 7.62 -3.48 6.27
C CYS A 114 6.99 -4.70 6.97
N PRO A 115 6.37 -4.55 8.16
CA PRO A 115 5.80 -5.70 8.87
C PRO A 115 4.74 -6.47 8.09
N VAL A 116 3.90 -5.75 7.31
CA VAL A 116 2.90 -6.40 6.44
C VAL A 116 3.59 -7.09 5.26
N GLY A 117 4.63 -6.47 4.67
CA GLY A 117 5.43 -7.10 3.61
C GLY A 117 6.08 -8.41 4.07
N VAL A 118 6.57 -8.46 5.31
CA VAL A 118 7.11 -9.69 5.91
C VAL A 118 6.05 -10.79 6.03
N LEU A 119 4.78 -10.46 6.25
CA LEU A 119 3.69 -11.47 6.24
C LEU A 119 3.52 -12.08 4.84
N PHE A 120 3.54 -11.26 3.78
CA PHE A 120 3.49 -11.73 2.39
C PHE A 120 4.70 -12.60 2.05
N GLU A 121 5.91 -12.16 2.40
CA GLU A 121 7.14 -12.92 2.20
C GLU A 121 7.09 -14.30 2.88
N LYS A 122 6.67 -14.34 4.15
CA LYS A 122 6.52 -15.61 4.88
C LYS A 122 5.44 -16.53 4.33
N ALA A 123 4.43 -15.97 3.65
CA ALA A 123 3.43 -16.74 2.91
C ALA A 123 3.94 -17.22 1.54
N GLY A 124 5.18 -16.89 1.16
CA GLY A 124 5.75 -17.21 -0.14
C GLY A 124 5.22 -16.34 -1.28
N ILE A 125 4.64 -15.19 -0.98
CA ILE A 125 4.08 -14.25 -1.95
C ILE A 125 5.12 -13.16 -2.25
N PRO A 126 5.72 -13.13 -3.45
CA PRO A 126 6.67 -12.09 -3.83
C PRO A 126 5.99 -10.73 -3.90
N VAL A 127 6.69 -9.71 -3.41
CA VAL A 127 6.26 -8.31 -3.45
C VAL A 127 7.32 -7.48 -4.17
N ASP A 128 7.05 -7.12 -5.42
CA ASP A 128 7.94 -6.37 -6.29
C ASP A 128 7.45 -4.93 -6.45
N VAL A 129 8.21 -3.96 -5.96
CA VAL A 129 7.86 -2.54 -6.02
C VAL A 129 8.96 -1.75 -6.72
N THR A 130 8.61 -1.15 -7.85
CA THR A 130 9.53 -0.35 -8.66
C THR A 130 9.39 1.14 -8.34
N PRO A 131 10.49 1.88 -8.06
CA PRO A 131 10.41 3.32 -7.86
C PRO A 131 10.25 4.06 -9.20
N VAL A 132 9.39 5.07 -9.21
CA VAL A 132 9.30 6.11 -10.25
C VAL A 132 9.55 7.44 -9.60
N ILE A 133 10.64 8.10 -10.02
CA ILE A 133 11.09 9.35 -9.43
C ILE A 133 10.62 10.51 -10.30
N GLU A 134 9.85 11.39 -9.70
CA GLU A 134 9.39 12.63 -10.33
C GLU A 134 10.28 13.79 -9.83
N ARG A 135 10.84 14.56 -10.75
CA ARG A 135 11.56 15.80 -10.43
C ARG A 135 10.56 16.97 -10.41
N ALA A 136 10.80 17.96 -9.57
CA ALA A 136 10.08 19.21 -9.69
C ALA A 136 10.32 19.78 -11.09
N ALA A 137 9.25 20.25 -11.75
CA ALA A 137 9.42 20.93 -13.02
C ALA A 137 10.33 22.14 -12.81
N THR A 138 11.51 22.12 -13.41
CA THR A 138 12.39 23.28 -13.46
C THR A 138 11.72 24.26 -14.42
N GLY A 139 10.96 25.23 -13.90
CA GLY A 139 10.40 26.18 -14.83
C GLY A 139 9.29 27.05 -14.29
N ALA A 140 9.50 28.30 -14.56
CA ALA A 140 8.63 29.46 -14.47
C ALA A 140 8.47 30.05 -13.06
N VAL A 141 9.56 30.64 -12.57
CA VAL A 141 9.38 31.92 -11.89
C VAL A 141 8.77 32.86 -12.93
N ALA A 142 7.45 32.90 -13.01
CA ALA A 142 6.76 34.00 -13.66
C ALA A 142 7.04 35.22 -12.80
N ALA A 143 7.94 36.07 -13.29
CA ALA A 143 8.15 37.40 -12.75
C ALA A 143 6.83 38.16 -12.82
N LEU A 144 6.15 38.25 -11.70
CA LEU A 144 5.12 39.26 -11.49
C LEU A 144 5.86 40.60 -11.29
N ARG A 145 5.88 41.38 -12.35
CA ARG A 145 6.12 42.81 -12.28
C ARG A 145 4.81 43.53 -11.95
#